data_b34ef91c57e18c253e0459489b7bfa85
#
_entry.id   b34ef91c57e18c253e0459489b7bfa85
#
_cell.length_a   1.000
_cell.length_b   1.000
_cell.length_c   1.000
_cell.angle_alpha   90.00
_cell.angle_beta   90.00
_cell.angle_gamma   90.00
#
_symmetry.space_group_name_H-M   'P 1'
#
loop_
_entity.id
_entity.type
_entity.pdbx_description
1 polymer ?
#
loop_
_entity_poly.entity_id
_entity_poly.type
_entity_poly.pdbx_seq_one_letter_code
_entity_poly.pdbx_strand_id
1 'polypeptide(L)'
;QDVLCLGMNYLAHAEEAARYSADAFRKERPVAVYFSKRVSEAGKPDGVIPRHAGLTDRLDYEAELAVVLGRTARDVKAADAADCIFGYTVLNDVSARDLQTGHKQWYFGKSLDGATPMGPVLVTADEIAYPPALEITCRVNGELRQQSNTSLLITSIGQILEELTAGMTLLPGTIATGTPAGVGMGFDPPKFLQSGDVVECAIEGIGTLRSTVV
;
A
#
# COMPACT_ATOMS: atom_id res chain seq x y z
N GLN A 1 -2.71 -15.85 -5.21
CA GLN A 1 -2.87 -14.64 -6.02
C GLN A 1 -1.99 -13.55 -5.45
N ASP A 2 -1.42 -12.68 -6.28
CA ASP A 2 -0.54 -11.62 -5.84
C ASP A 2 -1.23 -10.25 -5.95
N VAL A 3 -0.89 -9.32 -5.05
CA VAL A 3 -1.19 -7.90 -5.20
C VAL A 3 0.03 -7.24 -5.81
N LEU A 4 -0.15 -6.50 -6.89
CA LEU A 4 0.89 -5.64 -7.45
C LEU A 4 1.00 -4.36 -6.63
N CYS A 5 2.22 -3.96 -6.29
CA CYS A 5 2.44 -2.84 -5.39
C CYS A 5 3.44 -1.85 -5.95
N LEU A 6 3.29 -0.57 -5.58
CA LEU A 6 4.28 0.47 -5.83
C LEU A 6 4.97 0.86 -4.53
N GLY A 7 6.30 0.92 -4.59
CA GLY A 7 7.12 1.48 -3.53
C GLY A 7 7.38 2.96 -3.74
N MET A 8 7.29 3.75 -2.64
CA MET A 8 7.67 5.16 -2.58
C MET A 8 6.97 6.05 -3.62
N ASN A 9 5.65 5.93 -3.72
CA ASN A 9 4.84 6.68 -4.67
C ASN A 9 4.29 8.02 -4.13
N TYR A 10 4.79 8.48 -2.98
CA TYR A 10 4.56 9.83 -2.44
C TYR A 10 5.90 10.51 -2.18
N LEU A 11 6.06 11.77 -2.63
CA LEU A 11 7.33 12.49 -2.51
C LEU A 11 7.80 12.60 -1.04
N ALA A 12 6.90 12.96 -0.13
CA ALA A 12 7.20 13.06 1.29
C ALA A 12 7.67 11.72 1.89
N HIS A 13 7.10 10.59 1.44
CA HIS A 13 7.54 9.25 1.86
C HIS A 13 8.91 8.90 1.27
N ALA A 14 9.18 9.24 0.01
CA ALA A 14 10.50 9.04 -0.59
C ALA A 14 11.59 9.85 0.14
N GLU A 15 11.27 11.08 0.57
CA GLU A 15 12.16 11.91 1.39
C GLU A 15 12.38 11.34 2.80
N GLU A 16 11.34 10.82 3.43
CA GLU A 16 11.41 10.12 4.71
C GLU A 16 12.29 8.87 4.60
N ALA A 17 12.03 8.02 3.59
CA ALA A 17 12.75 6.77 3.36
C ALA A 17 14.26 6.99 3.13
N ALA A 18 14.66 8.05 2.44
CA ALA A 18 16.05 8.38 2.19
C ALA A 18 16.85 8.71 3.48
N ARG A 19 16.18 9.05 4.59
CA ARG A 19 16.83 9.37 5.86
C ARG A 19 17.36 8.13 6.59
N TYR A 20 16.71 6.97 6.44
CA TYR A 20 17.07 5.76 7.18
C TYR A 20 17.70 4.66 6.31
N SER A 21 17.69 4.77 5.01
CA SER A 21 18.43 3.86 4.13
C SER A 21 18.63 4.44 2.73
N ALA A 22 19.67 5.25 2.55
CA ALA A 22 20.04 5.82 1.25
C ALA A 22 20.33 4.74 0.18
N ASP A 23 20.80 3.55 0.56
CA ASP A 23 21.10 2.46 -0.37
C ASP A 23 19.86 1.66 -0.79
N ALA A 24 18.90 1.47 0.13
CA ALA A 24 17.66 0.75 -0.14
C ALA A 24 16.58 1.63 -0.77
N PHE A 25 16.59 2.95 -0.47
CA PHE A 25 15.56 3.89 -0.87
C PHE A 25 16.17 5.19 -1.42
N ARG A 26 16.51 5.21 -2.69
CA ARG A 26 17.02 6.44 -3.33
C ARG A 26 15.88 7.43 -3.56
N LYS A 27 16.09 8.69 -3.18
CA LYS A 27 15.12 9.79 -3.37
C LYS A 27 14.81 10.04 -4.85
N GLU A 28 15.86 10.05 -5.69
CA GLU A 28 15.74 10.28 -7.12
C GLU A 28 15.67 8.95 -7.84
N ARG A 29 14.49 8.60 -8.34
CA ARG A 29 14.28 7.44 -9.18
C ARG A 29 13.68 7.87 -10.51
N PRO A 30 14.31 7.51 -11.62
CA PRO A 30 13.79 7.85 -12.96
C PRO A 30 12.57 6.99 -13.33
N VAL A 31 12.30 5.91 -12.59
CA VAL A 31 11.21 4.95 -12.85
C VAL A 31 10.54 4.52 -11.54
N ALA A 32 9.27 4.12 -11.64
CA ALA A 32 8.51 3.55 -10.54
C ALA A 32 9.13 2.24 -10.03
N VAL A 33 8.96 1.97 -8.74
CA VAL A 33 9.39 0.71 -8.13
C VAL A 33 8.19 -0.19 -7.99
N TYR A 34 8.19 -1.29 -8.73
CA TYR A 34 7.15 -2.30 -8.63
C TYR A 34 7.63 -3.52 -7.85
N PHE A 35 6.74 -4.07 -7.04
CA PHE A 35 6.92 -5.34 -6.36
C PHE A 35 5.58 -6.06 -6.23
N SER A 36 5.59 -7.31 -5.82
CA SER A 36 4.37 -8.05 -5.53
C SER A 36 4.33 -8.52 -4.08
N LYS A 37 3.11 -8.65 -3.56
CA LYS A 37 2.82 -9.33 -2.31
C LYS A 37 2.13 -10.65 -2.61
N ARG A 38 2.65 -11.75 -2.05
CA ARG A 38 1.91 -13.00 -2.01
C ARG A 38 0.77 -12.88 -1.01
N VAL A 39 -0.45 -13.11 -1.44
CA VAL A 39 -1.64 -13.03 -0.59
C VAL A 39 -2.38 -14.37 -0.67
N SER A 40 -2.25 -15.18 0.38
CA SER A 40 -3.01 -16.42 0.51
C SER A 40 -4.48 -16.11 0.79
N GLU A 41 -4.70 -15.20 1.74
CA GLU A 41 -5.99 -14.65 2.13
C GLU A 41 -5.80 -13.19 2.57
N ALA A 42 -6.62 -12.28 2.07
CA ALA A 42 -6.62 -10.90 2.53
C ALA A 42 -7.22 -10.81 3.94
N GLY A 43 -6.58 -10.04 4.82
CA GLY A 43 -7.11 -9.77 6.15
C GLY A 43 -8.44 -9.01 6.06
N LYS A 44 -9.47 -9.48 6.76
CA LYS A 44 -10.80 -8.86 6.78
C LYS A 44 -10.86 -7.62 7.67
N PRO A 45 -11.83 -6.73 7.48
CA PRO A 45 -12.13 -5.63 8.41
C PRO A 45 -12.38 -6.16 9.82
N ASP A 46 -11.92 -5.41 10.83
CA ASP A 46 -11.91 -5.78 12.24
C ASP A 46 -11.21 -7.11 12.54
N GLY A 47 -10.33 -7.53 11.62
CA GLY A 47 -9.52 -8.73 11.74
C GLY A 47 -8.24 -8.50 12.53
N VAL A 48 -7.36 -9.50 12.45
CA VAL A 48 -6.09 -9.50 13.16
C VAL A 48 -4.91 -9.43 12.19
N ILE A 49 -3.82 -8.80 12.64
CA ILE A 49 -2.50 -8.84 12.00
C ILE A 49 -1.61 -9.66 12.92
N PRO A 50 -1.12 -10.83 12.50
CA PRO A 50 -0.17 -11.61 13.29
C PRO A 50 1.12 -10.83 13.52
N ARG A 51 1.60 -10.78 14.77
CA ARG A 51 2.84 -10.09 15.14
C ARG A 51 4.09 -10.78 14.58
N HIS A 52 3.97 -12.06 14.25
CA HIS A 52 5.09 -12.90 13.80
C HIS A 52 6.30 -12.88 14.76
N ALA A 53 6.03 -12.95 16.08
CA ALA A 53 7.05 -12.95 17.12
C ALA A 53 8.09 -14.06 16.87
N GLY A 54 9.37 -13.71 17.01
CA GLY A 54 10.50 -14.61 16.71
C GLY A 54 10.92 -14.62 15.23
N LEU A 55 10.12 -14.06 14.32
CA LEU A 55 10.49 -13.88 12.92
C LEU A 55 10.90 -12.43 12.63
N THR A 56 10.15 -11.45 13.15
CA THR A 56 10.42 -10.02 12.98
C THR A 56 10.10 -9.24 14.26
N ASP A 57 10.88 -8.21 14.54
CA ASP A 57 10.62 -7.22 15.58
C ASP A 57 10.32 -5.83 15.00
N ARG A 58 10.18 -5.73 13.66
CA ARG A 58 10.02 -4.46 12.94
C ARG A 58 8.79 -4.48 12.04
N LEU A 59 7.65 -4.94 12.60
CA LEU A 59 6.38 -4.92 11.89
C LEU A 59 5.87 -3.48 11.79
N ASP A 60 5.46 -3.06 10.60
CA ASP A 60 5.10 -1.68 10.28
C ASP A 60 3.81 -1.63 9.46
N TYR A 61 3.14 -0.49 9.44
CA TYR A 61 1.89 -0.21 8.74
C TYR A 61 2.14 0.70 7.54
N GLU A 62 1.32 0.56 6.51
CA GLU A 62 1.30 1.41 5.32
C GLU A 62 -0.14 1.52 4.81
N ALA A 63 -0.80 2.66 5.05
CA ALA A 63 -2.12 2.92 4.47
C ALA A 63 -1.99 3.22 2.97
N GLU A 64 -2.76 2.51 2.16
CA GLU A 64 -2.73 2.65 0.70
C GLU A 64 -4.13 2.63 0.08
N LEU A 65 -4.31 3.40 -0.99
CA LEU A 65 -5.43 3.20 -1.90
C LEU A 65 -5.15 1.95 -2.73
N ALA A 66 -6.07 1.01 -2.71
CA ALA A 66 -6.04 -0.16 -3.57
C ALA A 66 -7.01 0.02 -4.74
N VAL A 67 -6.50 -0.14 -5.95
CA VAL A 67 -7.27 -0.13 -7.20
C VAL A 67 -7.59 -1.57 -7.60
N VAL A 68 -8.86 -1.88 -7.81
CA VAL A 68 -9.31 -3.20 -8.23
C VAL A 68 -9.67 -3.16 -9.71
N LEU A 69 -8.98 -3.95 -10.52
CA LEU A 69 -9.26 -4.09 -11.94
C LEU A 69 -10.44 -5.04 -12.16
N GLY A 70 -11.40 -4.64 -12.97
CA GLY A 70 -12.60 -5.41 -13.29
C GLY A 70 -12.50 -6.22 -14.58
N ARG A 71 -11.48 -5.97 -15.39
CA ARG A 71 -11.25 -6.67 -16.65
C ARG A 71 -9.78 -6.87 -16.95
N THR A 72 -9.49 -7.76 -17.88
CA THR A 72 -8.13 -7.95 -18.41
C THR A 72 -7.64 -6.67 -19.09
N ALA A 73 -6.43 -6.23 -18.75
CA ALA A 73 -5.80 -5.03 -19.27
C ALA A 73 -4.50 -5.37 -20.00
N ARG A 74 -4.37 -4.91 -21.24
CA ARG A 74 -3.19 -5.04 -22.08
C ARG A 74 -3.08 -3.83 -22.99
N ASP A 75 -1.89 -3.26 -23.10
CA ASP A 75 -1.58 -2.08 -23.94
C ASP A 75 -2.52 -0.88 -23.65
N VAL A 76 -2.92 -0.70 -22.37
CA VAL A 76 -3.83 0.36 -21.92
C VAL A 76 -3.09 1.69 -21.92
N LYS A 77 -3.71 2.74 -22.45
CA LYS A 77 -3.19 4.10 -22.34
C LYS A 77 -3.63 4.75 -21.03
N ALA A 78 -2.81 5.64 -20.50
CA ALA A 78 -3.11 6.32 -19.22
C ALA A 78 -4.47 7.05 -19.26
N ALA A 79 -4.86 7.58 -20.41
CA ALA A 79 -6.14 8.26 -20.61
C ALA A 79 -7.35 7.30 -20.53
N ASP A 80 -7.15 6.02 -20.87
CA ASP A 80 -8.20 4.99 -20.92
C ASP A 80 -8.19 4.09 -19.65
N ALA A 81 -7.34 4.39 -18.69
CA ALA A 81 -7.13 3.58 -17.49
C ALA A 81 -8.40 3.40 -16.65
N ALA A 82 -9.24 4.43 -16.57
CA ALA A 82 -10.51 4.41 -15.84
C ALA A 82 -11.42 3.26 -16.27
N ASP A 83 -11.42 2.94 -17.57
CA ASP A 83 -12.23 1.86 -18.13
C ASP A 83 -11.86 0.46 -17.64
N CYS A 84 -10.69 0.29 -17.05
CA CYS A 84 -10.22 -0.98 -16.52
C CYS A 84 -10.54 -1.16 -15.03
N ILE A 85 -10.92 -0.06 -14.34
CA ILE A 85 -11.10 -0.03 -12.91
C ILE A 85 -12.53 -0.47 -12.55
N PHE A 86 -12.65 -1.46 -11.69
CA PHE A 86 -13.93 -1.88 -11.10
C PHE A 86 -14.27 -1.01 -9.88
N GLY A 87 -13.25 -0.68 -9.06
CA GLY A 87 -13.46 0.10 -7.86
C GLY A 87 -12.20 0.25 -7.01
N TYR A 88 -12.43 0.74 -5.79
CA TYR A 88 -11.37 1.12 -4.85
C TYR A 88 -11.66 0.57 -3.47
N THR A 89 -10.61 0.26 -2.72
CA THR A 89 -10.69 -0.14 -1.32
C THR A 89 -9.47 0.36 -0.55
N VAL A 90 -9.52 0.31 0.78
CA VAL A 90 -8.34 0.55 1.61
C VAL A 90 -7.53 -0.72 1.71
N LEU A 91 -6.20 -0.60 1.66
CA LEU A 91 -5.26 -1.67 1.92
C LEU A 91 -4.24 -1.18 2.96
N ASN A 92 -3.89 -2.06 3.90
CA ASN A 92 -2.74 -1.86 4.77
C ASN A 92 -1.61 -2.77 4.28
N ASP A 93 -0.56 -2.18 3.66
CA ASP A 93 0.62 -2.93 3.19
C ASP A 93 1.57 -3.21 4.35
N VAL A 94 1.14 -4.08 5.27
CA VAL A 94 1.93 -4.44 6.45
C VAL A 94 3.29 -5.00 6.04
N SER A 95 4.35 -4.50 6.69
CA SER A 95 5.73 -4.70 6.28
C SER A 95 6.59 -5.14 7.46
N ALA A 96 7.31 -6.25 7.32
CA ALA A 96 8.37 -6.64 8.22
C ALA A 96 9.69 -6.01 7.72
N ARG A 97 10.08 -4.86 8.28
CA ARG A 97 11.14 -4.01 7.73
C ARG A 97 12.53 -4.65 7.71
N ASP A 98 12.84 -5.44 8.72
CA ASP A 98 14.09 -6.22 8.80
C ASP A 98 14.17 -7.28 7.69
N LEU A 99 13.09 -8.00 7.42
CA LEU A 99 13.01 -8.97 6.33
C LEU A 99 13.00 -8.28 4.96
N GLN A 100 12.27 -7.16 4.84
CA GLN A 100 12.20 -6.36 3.61
C GLN A 100 13.58 -5.88 3.17
N THR A 101 14.37 -5.31 4.08
CA THR A 101 15.68 -4.73 3.77
C THR A 101 16.79 -5.77 3.77
N GLY A 102 16.74 -6.76 4.66
CA GLY A 102 17.76 -7.80 4.81
C GLY A 102 17.87 -8.71 3.59
N HIS A 103 16.76 -9.02 2.93
CA HIS A 103 16.72 -9.86 1.74
C HIS A 103 16.92 -9.09 0.42
N LYS A 104 17.07 -7.75 0.46
CA LYS A 104 17.19 -6.85 -0.69
C LYS A 104 15.98 -6.82 -1.61
N GLN A 105 15.29 -7.95 -1.82
CA GLN A 105 13.98 -8.03 -2.46
C GLN A 105 12.91 -7.94 -1.39
N TRP A 106 11.92 -7.07 -1.59
CA TRP A 106 10.91 -6.74 -0.58
C TRP A 106 9.90 -7.86 -0.35
N TYR A 107 9.80 -8.77 -1.29
CA TYR A 107 8.80 -9.82 -1.38
C TYR A 107 8.54 -10.55 -0.04
N PHE A 108 9.59 -11.05 0.63
CA PHE A 108 9.42 -11.82 1.87
C PHE A 108 8.86 -10.94 3.02
N GLY A 109 9.45 -9.77 3.23
CA GLY A 109 8.99 -8.83 4.28
C GLY A 109 7.59 -8.25 4.04
N LYS A 110 7.06 -8.36 2.83
CA LYS A 110 5.74 -7.88 2.42
C LYS A 110 4.69 -8.99 2.31
N SER A 111 5.08 -10.27 2.35
CA SER A 111 4.21 -11.41 2.02
C SER A 111 3.95 -12.36 3.17
N LEU A 112 4.12 -11.90 4.41
CA LEU A 112 3.78 -12.71 5.59
C LEU A 112 2.26 -12.90 5.66
N ASP A 113 1.83 -14.05 6.20
CA ASP A 113 0.41 -14.32 6.39
C ASP A 113 -0.25 -13.24 7.27
N GLY A 114 -1.44 -12.78 6.86
CA GLY A 114 -2.14 -11.68 7.53
C GLY A 114 -1.56 -10.27 7.31
N ALA A 115 -0.48 -10.13 6.51
CA ALA A 115 0.17 -8.85 6.23
C ALA A 115 -0.54 -8.01 5.14
N THR A 116 -1.75 -8.39 4.73
CA THR A 116 -2.52 -7.66 3.71
C THR A 116 -3.98 -7.51 4.12
N PRO A 117 -4.29 -6.74 5.19
CA PRO A 117 -5.66 -6.33 5.46
C PRO A 117 -6.21 -5.49 4.30
N MET A 118 -7.47 -5.74 3.89
CA MET A 118 -8.19 -5.01 2.85
C MET A 118 -9.65 -4.79 3.22
N GLY A 119 -10.21 -3.65 2.85
CA GLY A 119 -11.59 -3.27 3.14
C GLY A 119 -11.70 -1.80 3.55
N PRO A 120 -12.73 -1.38 4.33
CA PRO A 120 -13.83 -2.20 4.87
C PRO A 120 -14.82 -2.67 3.79
N VAL A 121 -14.92 -1.92 2.69
CA VAL A 121 -15.78 -2.18 1.54
C VAL A 121 -15.00 -1.98 0.24
N LEU A 122 -15.56 -2.47 -0.85
CA LEU A 122 -15.13 -2.12 -2.20
C LEU A 122 -16.16 -1.13 -2.77
N VAL A 123 -15.72 0.11 -3.01
CA VAL A 123 -16.52 1.17 -3.62
C VAL A 123 -16.33 1.12 -5.13
N THR A 124 -17.41 1.04 -5.89
CA THR A 124 -17.35 0.96 -7.35
C THR A 124 -16.86 2.26 -7.99
N ALA A 125 -16.22 2.16 -9.14
CA ALA A 125 -15.53 3.29 -9.78
C ALA A 125 -16.45 4.45 -10.18
N ASP A 126 -17.75 4.20 -10.35
CA ASP A 126 -18.75 5.21 -10.66
C ASP A 126 -19.12 6.13 -9.47
N GLU A 127 -18.78 5.73 -8.25
CA GLU A 127 -19.00 6.54 -7.04
C GLU A 127 -17.81 7.45 -6.68
N ILE A 128 -16.64 7.22 -7.29
CA ILE A 128 -15.42 8.00 -7.04
C ILE A 128 -14.91 8.65 -8.31
N ALA A 129 -14.76 9.98 -8.30
CA ALA A 129 -14.24 10.72 -9.46
C ALA A 129 -12.82 10.22 -9.83
N TYR A 130 -12.58 10.10 -11.15
CA TYR A 130 -11.25 9.74 -11.66
C TYR A 130 -10.54 10.95 -12.26
N PRO A 131 -9.23 11.18 -11.97
CA PRO A 131 -8.43 10.45 -10.98
C PRO A 131 -8.88 10.73 -9.54
N PRO A 132 -8.79 9.75 -8.62
CA PRO A 132 -9.22 9.95 -7.24
C PRO A 132 -8.33 10.97 -6.52
N ALA A 133 -8.97 11.91 -5.79
CA ALA A 133 -8.31 12.92 -4.97
C ALA A 133 -8.88 12.87 -3.54
N LEU A 134 -8.54 11.81 -2.81
CA LEU A 134 -9.14 11.42 -1.54
C LEU A 134 -8.16 11.62 -0.39
N GLU A 135 -8.64 12.08 0.77
CA GLU A 135 -7.83 12.08 1.98
C GLU A 135 -7.51 10.63 2.38
N ILE A 136 -6.26 10.37 2.75
CA ILE A 136 -5.78 9.09 3.25
C ILE A 136 -5.06 9.30 4.58
N THR A 137 -5.44 8.51 5.59
CA THR A 137 -4.85 8.59 6.94
C THR A 137 -4.56 7.22 7.51
N CYS A 138 -3.58 7.16 8.43
CA CYS A 138 -3.36 6.02 9.31
C CYS A 138 -3.25 6.48 10.76
N ARG A 139 -3.93 5.76 11.66
CA ARG A 139 -3.81 5.92 13.10
C ARG A 139 -3.36 4.62 13.74
N VAL A 140 -2.52 4.73 14.76
CA VAL A 140 -2.15 3.60 15.62
C VAL A 140 -2.52 3.97 17.05
N ASN A 141 -3.40 3.20 17.68
CA ASN A 141 -3.94 3.48 19.03
C ASN A 141 -4.54 4.91 19.15
N GLY A 142 -5.21 5.38 18.07
CA GLY A 142 -5.77 6.71 17.98
C GLY A 142 -4.76 7.82 17.62
N GLU A 143 -3.45 7.60 17.70
CA GLU A 143 -2.43 8.58 17.29
C GLU A 143 -2.36 8.65 15.76
N LEU A 144 -2.55 9.85 15.21
CA LEU A 144 -2.39 10.09 13.76
C LEU A 144 -0.91 9.92 13.39
N ARG A 145 -0.63 9.00 12.47
CA ARG A 145 0.70 8.64 11.98
C ARG A 145 0.92 9.07 10.54
N GLN A 146 -0.03 8.77 9.66
CA GLN A 146 0.02 9.14 8.25
C GLN A 146 -1.16 10.04 7.91
N GLN A 147 -0.93 11.07 7.10
CA GLN A 147 -1.98 11.92 6.53
C GLN A 147 -1.50 12.48 5.20
N SER A 148 -2.29 12.31 4.14
CA SER A 148 -1.98 12.79 2.79
C SER A 148 -3.26 12.82 1.93
N ASN A 149 -3.08 13.01 0.62
CA ASN A 149 -4.16 12.95 -0.36
C ASN A 149 -3.68 12.14 -1.58
N THR A 150 -4.55 11.30 -2.14
CA THR A 150 -4.19 10.44 -3.29
C THR A 150 -3.87 11.21 -4.57
N SER A 151 -4.21 12.49 -4.66
CA SER A 151 -3.77 13.38 -5.74
C SER A 151 -2.26 13.66 -5.74
N LEU A 152 -1.54 13.31 -4.65
CA LEU A 152 -0.10 13.52 -4.49
C LEU A 152 0.73 12.30 -4.89
N LEU A 153 0.14 11.30 -5.53
CA LEU A 153 0.86 10.16 -6.11
C LEU A 153 1.87 10.66 -7.17
N ILE A 154 3.13 10.23 -7.06
CA ILE A 154 4.21 10.56 -8.02
C ILE A 154 3.89 9.93 -9.38
N THR A 155 3.56 8.64 -9.39
CA THR A 155 3.11 7.90 -10.57
C THR A 155 1.61 7.71 -10.44
N SER A 156 0.85 8.34 -11.31
CA SER A 156 -0.62 8.26 -11.30
C SER A 156 -1.13 6.85 -11.64
N ILE A 157 -2.35 6.53 -11.26
CA ILE A 157 -2.98 5.23 -11.57
C ILE A 157 -2.95 4.96 -13.08
N GLY A 158 -3.20 5.98 -13.91
CA GLY A 158 -3.14 5.86 -15.36
C GLY A 158 -1.75 5.49 -15.85
N GLN A 159 -0.70 6.14 -15.34
CA GLN A 159 0.68 5.83 -15.70
C GLN A 159 1.11 4.43 -15.24
N ILE A 160 0.67 4.00 -14.04
CA ILE A 160 0.90 2.63 -13.55
C ILE A 160 0.34 1.60 -14.53
N LEU A 161 -0.91 1.78 -14.96
CA LEU A 161 -1.56 0.85 -15.89
C LEU A 161 -0.90 0.88 -17.26
N GLU A 162 -0.58 2.06 -17.80
CA GLU A 162 0.11 2.18 -19.09
C GLU A 162 1.46 1.48 -19.07
N GLU A 163 2.29 1.72 -18.05
CA GLU A 163 3.63 1.15 -17.93
C GLU A 163 3.58 -0.38 -17.79
N LEU A 164 2.78 -0.89 -16.85
CA LEU A 164 2.70 -2.33 -16.61
C LEU A 164 2.09 -3.08 -17.80
N THR A 165 1.01 -2.55 -18.39
CA THR A 165 0.30 -3.25 -19.47
C THR A 165 1.03 -3.18 -20.82
N ALA A 166 2.01 -2.30 -20.99
CA ALA A 166 2.86 -2.29 -22.18
C ALA A 166 3.69 -3.60 -22.32
N GLY A 167 4.07 -4.19 -21.18
CA GLY A 167 4.91 -5.39 -21.15
C GLY A 167 4.19 -6.67 -20.72
N MET A 168 3.12 -6.56 -19.94
CA MET A 168 2.42 -7.72 -19.37
C MET A 168 0.89 -7.58 -19.45
N THR A 169 0.19 -8.70 -19.45
CA THR A 169 -1.27 -8.74 -19.34
C THR A 169 -1.67 -8.78 -17.87
N LEU A 170 -2.42 -7.79 -17.41
CA LEU A 170 -3.00 -7.79 -16.08
C LEU A 170 -4.40 -8.41 -16.14
N LEU A 171 -4.61 -9.44 -15.33
CA LEU A 171 -5.94 -10.02 -15.10
C LEU A 171 -6.69 -9.18 -14.05
N PRO A 172 -8.02 -9.32 -13.91
CA PRO A 172 -8.74 -8.74 -12.79
C PRO A 172 -8.04 -9.05 -11.47
N GLY A 173 -7.72 -8.00 -10.70
CA GLY A 173 -6.90 -8.11 -9.51
C GLY A 173 -6.64 -6.76 -8.86
N THR A 174 -5.80 -6.73 -7.83
CA THR A 174 -5.57 -5.55 -7.00
C THR A 174 -4.19 -4.95 -7.24
N ILE A 175 -4.15 -3.62 -7.31
CA ILE A 175 -2.93 -2.81 -7.36
C ILE A 175 -2.94 -1.89 -6.12
N ALA A 176 -1.91 -1.97 -5.29
CA ALA A 176 -1.64 -1.07 -4.19
C ALA A 176 -0.80 0.11 -4.69
N THR A 177 -1.23 1.34 -4.42
CA THR A 177 -0.71 2.54 -5.11
C THR A 177 0.45 3.22 -4.40
N GLY A 178 0.89 2.68 -3.27
CA GLY A 178 1.93 3.25 -2.42
C GLY A 178 1.38 4.03 -1.24
N THR A 179 2.20 4.17 -0.20
CA THR A 179 1.85 4.77 1.09
C THR A 179 2.43 6.18 1.25
N PRO A 180 1.75 7.10 1.97
CA PRO A 180 2.31 8.39 2.36
C PRO A 180 3.35 8.28 3.48
N ALA A 181 4.05 9.38 3.77
CA ALA A 181 4.96 9.51 4.91
C ALA A 181 4.26 9.28 6.26
N GLY A 182 5.03 8.93 7.29
CA GLY A 182 4.55 8.65 8.65
C GLY A 182 4.50 7.17 8.99
N VAL A 183 5.21 6.32 8.22
CA VAL A 183 5.40 4.91 8.56
C VAL A 183 6.20 4.78 9.87
N GLY A 184 6.00 3.70 10.62
CA GLY A 184 6.64 3.50 11.92
C GLY A 184 8.17 3.53 11.86
N MET A 185 8.76 3.04 10.79
CA MET A 185 10.20 3.10 10.53
C MET A 185 10.74 4.53 10.39
N GLY A 186 9.89 5.48 9.97
CA GLY A 186 10.27 6.89 9.72
C GLY A 186 10.38 7.75 10.98
N PHE A 187 9.96 7.27 12.14
CA PHE A 187 10.07 7.99 13.41
C PHE A 187 11.47 7.84 14.03
N ASP A 188 11.83 8.79 14.90
CA ASP A 188 13.03 8.72 15.72
C ASP A 188 12.66 8.90 17.22
N PRO A 189 12.73 7.82 18.03
CA PRO A 189 13.01 6.43 17.65
C PRO A 189 11.88 5.79 16.83
N PRO A 190 12.16 4.72 16.04
CA PRO A 190 11.14 4.03 15.26
C PRO A 190 9.98 3.49 16.11
N LYS A 191 8.77 3.53 15.56
CA LYS A 191 7.52 3.13 16.22
C LYS A 191 6.90 1.92 15.54
N PHE A 192 7.50 0.74 15.69
CA PHE A 192 6.98 -0.51 15.13
C PHE A 192 5.77 -1.03 15.90
N LEU A 193 4.91 -1.78 15.20
CA LEU A 193 3.71 -2.38 15.76
C LEU A 193 4.02 -3.45 16.80
N GLN A 194 3.25 -3.46 17.89
CA GLN A 194 3.34 -4.43 18.98
C GLN A 194 2.00 -5.16 19.14
N SER A 195 2.02 -6.34 19.79
CA SER A 195 0.79 -7.04 20.16
C SER A 195 -0.12 -6.14 21.01
N GLY A 196 -1.39 -6.08 20.65
CA GLY A 196 -2.40 -5.22 21.27
C GLY A 196 -2.60 -3.89 20.52
N ASP A 197 -1.70 -3.50 19.62
CA ASP A 197 -1.89 -2.28 18.85
C ASP A 197 -3.10 -2.38 17.91
N VAL A 198 -3.83 -1.27 17.80
CA VAL A 198 -4.94 -1.09 16.88
C VAL A 198 -4.51 -0.16 15.76
N VAL A 199 -4.57 -0.65 14.52
CA VAL A 199 -4.24 0.10 13.31
C VAL A 199 -5.53 0.45 12.58
N GLU A 200 -5.71 1.72 12.22
CA GLU A 200 -6.85 2.23 11.49
C GLU A 200 -6.35 2.98 10.25
N CYS A 201 -6.52 2.38 9.08
CA CYS A 201 -6.25 3.00 7.78
C CYS A 201 -7.58 3.51 7.22
N ALA A 202 -7.69 4.78 6.91
CA ALA A 202 -8.92 5.37 6.40
C ALA A 202 -8.69 6.15 5.11
N ILE A 203 -9.66 6.05 4.19
CA ILE A 203 -9.70 6.81 2.94
C ILE A 203 -11.10 7.43 2.80
N GLU A 204 -11.12 8.71 2.50
CA GLU A 204 -12.34 9.49 2.23
C GLU A 204 -13.22 8.78 1.19
N GLY A 205 -14.53 8.69 1.46
CA GLY A 205 -15.50 8.04 0.57
C GLY A 205 -15.47 6.51 0.57
N ILE A 206 -14.46 5.86 1.21
CA ILE A 206 -14.36 4.40 1.30
C ILE A 206 -14.62 3.91 2.73
N GLY A 207 -14.03 4.58 3.73
CA GLY A 207 -14.20 4.22 5.13
C GLY A 207 -12.90 3.88 5.83
N THR A 208 -13.01 3.21 6.97
CA THR A 208 -11.88 2.86 7.85
C THR A 208 -11.69 1.35 7.93
N LEU A 209 -10.52 0.88 7.52
CA LEU A 209 -10.05 -0.48 7.72
C LEU A 209 -9.35 -0.56 9.06
N ARG A 210 -9.95 -1.29 10.01
CA ARG A 210 -9.41 -1.47 11.35
C ARG A 210 -8.86 -2.88 11.52
N SER A 211 -7.71 -3.01 12.18
CA SER A 211 -7.08 -4.30 12.49
C SER A 211 -6.41 -4.25 13.86
N THR A 212 -6.33 -5.40 14.54
CA THR A 212 -5.62 -5.52 15.82
C THR A 212 -4.42 -6.43 15.66
N VAL A 213 -3.26 -6.02 16.18
CA VAL A 213 -2.03 -6.82 16.16
C VAL A 213 -2.08 -7.87 17.28
N VAL A 214 -1.82 -9.16 16.97
CA VAL A 214 -1.90 -10.27 17.94
C VAL A 214 -0.61 -11.10 17.99
#